data_8f7e4809d2fa8508376778b7d2727673
#
_entry.id   8f7e4809d2fa8508376778b7d2727673
#
_cell.length_a   1.000
_cell.length_b   1.000
_cell.length_c   1.000
_cell.angle_alpha   90.00
_cell.angle_beta   90.00
_cell.angle_gamma   90.00
#
_symmetry.space_group_name_H-M   'P 1'
#
loop_
_entity.id
_entity.type
_entity.pdbx_description
1 polymer ?
#
loop_
_entity_poly.entity_id
_entity_poly.type
_entity_poly.pdbx_seq_one_letter_code
_entity_poly.pdbx_strand_id
1 'polypeptide(L)'
;KVNNPLCFVENESLLNKDEEHKYHSGLTPLQSAHDIKRHVDDGIEIAQKHHMPQVIIDFIATHHGTTIVRYFYNKFLKEGGDPVLVGEFRYTGHKPVTKAQIVLMLCDSIEAASRTVKENTPKAYSDFVESIVAGKMDEGQFDNADITISELNTVKETLKQYLAQLNHERIAYPKNKSNKK
;
A
#
# COMPACT_ATOMS: atom_id res chain seq x y z
N LYS A 1 -9.01 -0.59 7.64
CA LYS A 1 -8.14 0.23 8.56
C LYS A 1 -8.91 0.76 9.78
N VAL A 2 -10.22 0.99 9.71
CA VAL A 2 -11.00 1.63 10.80
C VAL A 2 -11.05 0.78 12.07
N ASN A 3 -11.23 -0.53 11.95
CA ASN A 3 -11.42 -1.43 13.09
C ASN A 3 -10.11 -1.78 13.83
N ASN A 4 -9.00 -1.82 13.13
CA ASN A 4 -7.69 -2.13 13.71
C ASN A 4 -6.56 -1.35 13.01
N PRO A 5 -6.36 -0.07 13.34
CA PRO A 5 -5.35 0.77 12.69
C PRO A 5 -3.91 0.30 12.98
N LEU A 6 -3.68 -0.46 14.05
CA LEU A 6 -2.37 -0.96 14.45
C LEU A 6 -1.91 -2.19 13.66
N CYS A 7 -2.85 -2.86 13.00
CA CYS A 7 -2.56 -4.00 12.12
C CYS A 7 -1.72 -3.62 10.88
N PHE A 8 -1.55 -2.33 10.59
CA PHE A 8 -0.81 -1.86 9.43
C PHE A 8 0.60 -1.43 9.80
N VAL A 9 1.61 -2.06 9.19
CA VAL A 9 3.04 -1.85 9.48
C VAL A 9 3.43 -0.37 9.40
N GLU A 10 2.83 0.38 8.45
CA GLU A 10 3.04 1.81 8.31
C GLU A 10 2.54 2.64 9.50
N ASN A 11 1.58 2.13 10.27
CA ASN A 11 1.05 2.82 11.45
C ASN A 11 1.76 2.42 12.74
N GLU A 12 2.33 1.22 12.81
CA GLU A 12 3.06 0.74 13.98
C GLU A 12 4.21 1.68 14.37
N SER A 13 4.96 2.15 13.39
CA SER A 13 6.11 3.03 13.61
C SER A 13 5.73 4.44 14.13
N LEU A 14 4.46 4.84 13.97
CA LEU A 14 3.96 6.14 14.44
C LEU A 14 3.54 6.11 15.91
N LEU A 15 3.11 4.95 16.40
CA LEU A 15 2.45 4.80 17.69
C LEU A 15 3.34 4.12 18.74
N ASN A 16 4.26 3.24 18.33
CA ASN A 16 5.17 2.54 19.22
C ASN A 16 6.59 2.55 18.67
N LYS A 17 7.51 3.14 19.43
CA LYS A 17 8.95 3.12 19.10
C LYS A 17 9.65 1.85 19.56
N ASP A 18 9.05 1.12 20.49
CA ASP A 18 9.61 -0.11 21.05
C ASP A 18 9.18 -1.33 20.20
N GLU A 19 10.17 -2.07 19.70
CA GLU A 19 9.97 -3.24 18.84
C GLU A 19 9.09 -4.31 19.51
N GLU A 20 9.21 -4.48 20.84
CA GLU A 20 8.48 -5.49 21.62
C GLU A 20 6.97 -5.25 21.72
N HIS A 21 6.52 -4.02 21.49
CA HIS A 21 5.11 -3.62 21.60
C HIS A 21 4.42 -3.47 20.24
N LYS A 22 5.09 -3.82 19.15
CA LYS A 22 4.48 -3.79 17.82
C LYS A 22 3.47 -4.93 17.69
N TYR A 23 2.34 -4.66 17.05
CA TYR A 23 1.25 -5.61 16.82
C TYR A 23 1.75 -6.95 16.25
N HIS A 24 2.67 -6.89 15.28
CA HIS A 24 3.18 -8.07 14.60
C HIS A 24 4.38 -8.75 15.26
N SER A 25 4.91 -8.24 16.40
CA SER A 25 6.10 -8.78 17.05
C SER A 25 5.89 -10.21 17.59
N GLY A 26 4.67 -10.52 18.05
CA GLY A 26 4.28 -11.84 18.58
C GLY A 26 3.64 -12.78 17.55
N LEU A 27 3.52 -12.38 16.28
CA LEU A 27 2.82 -13.13 15.25
C LEU A 27 3.79 -13.75 14.24
N THR A 28 3.46 -14.92 13.72
CA THR A 28 4.15 -15.48 12.56
C THR A 28 3.87 -14.62 11.32
N PRO A 29 4.74 -14.63 10.29
CA PRO A 29 4.48 -13.89 9.03
C PRO A 29 3.14 -14.26 8.40
N LEU A 30 2.72 -15.51 8.48
CA LEU A 30 1.45 -15.99 7.95
C LEU A 30 0.25 -15.39 8.72
N GLN A 31 0.31 -15.41 10.06
CA GLN A 31 -0.73 -14.77 10.89
C GLN A 31 -0.83 -13.28 10.60
N SER A 32 0.30 -12.61 10.50
CA SER A 32 0.36 -11.19 10.17
C SER A 32 -0.26 -10.87 8.82
N ALA A 33 0.04 -11.68 7.79
CA ALA A 33 -0.58 -11.53 6.47
C ALA A 33 -2.09 -11.78 6.50
N HIS A 34 -2.55 -12.75 7.27
CA HIS A 34 -3.97 -13.04 7.48
C HIS A 34 -4.70 -11.85 8.08
N ASP A 35 -4.16 -11.27 9.15
CA ASP A 35 -4.76 -10.11 9.84
C ASP A 35 -4.83 -8.89 8.93
N ILE A 36 -3.78 -8.65 8.12
CA ILE A 36 -3.79 -7.57 7.15
C ILE A 36 -4.87 -7.80 6.07
N LYS A 37 -4.95 -9.00 5.51
CA LYS A 37 -5.92 -9.29 4.44
C LYS A 37 -7.37 -9.09 4.87
N ARG A 38 -7.70 -9.39 6.12
CA ARG A 38 -9.06 -9.25 6.66
C ARG A 38 -9.67 -7.88 6.51
N HIS A 39 -8.87 -6.80 6.42
CA HIS A 39 -9.45 -5.46 6.30
C HIS A 39 -10.27 -5.26 5.02
N VAL A 40 -10.03 -6.04 3.97
CA VAL A 40 -10.83 -6.00 2.74
C VAL A 40 -12.21 -6.59 3.01
N ASP A 41 -12.26 -7.79 3.57
CA ASP A 41 -13.52 -8.49 3.87
C ASP A 41 -14.32 -7.73 4.93
N ASP A 42 -13.69 -7.29 6.02
CA ASP A 42 -14.30 -6.44 7.05
C ASP A 42 -14.83 -5.12 6.45
N GLY A 43 -14.09 -4.53 5.52
CA GLY A 43 -14.49 -3.30 4.82
C GLY A 43 -15.72 -3.50 3.95
N ILE A 44 -15.81 -4.62 3.22
CA ILE A 44 -16.99 -4.99 2.42
C ILE A 44 -18.21 -5.20 3.34
N GLU A 45 -18.04 -5.94 4.43
CA GLU A 45 -19.12 -6.20 5.39
C GLU A 45 -19.67 -4.90 6.00
N ILE A 46 -18.77 -4.00 6.42
CA ILE A 46 -19.17 -2.68 6.95
C ILE A 46 -19.92 -1.88 5.89
N ALA A 47 -19.41 -1.82 4.66
CA ALA A 47 -20.02 -1.05 3.58
C ALA A 47 -21.43 -1.60 3.24
N GLN A 48 -21.61 -2.91 3.19
CA GLN A 48 -22.90 -3.56 2.97
C GLN A 48 -23.87 -3.27 4.09
N LYS A 49 -23.44 -3.39 5.35
CA LYS A 49 -24.25 -3.09 6.55
C LYS A 49 -24.76 -1.65 6.57
N HIS A 50 -23.95 -0.72 6.05
CA HIS A 50 -24.32 0.69 5.96
C HIS A 50 -24.96 1.08 4.61
N HIS A 51 -25.36 0.09 3.80
CA HIS A 51 -26.02 0.29 2.51
C HIS A 51 -25.25 1.24 1.58
N MET A 52 -23.91 1.15 1.60
CA MET A 52 -23.09 1.95 0.70
C MET A 52 -23.36 1.57 -0.78
N PRO A 53 -23.27 2.53 -1.72
CA PRO A 53 -23.41 2.24 -3.13
C PRO A 53 -22.42 1.15 -3.60
N GLN A 54 -22.87 0.28 -4.51
CA GLN A 54 -22.09 -0.85 -5.01
C GLN A 54 -20.71 -0.42 -5.53
N VAL A 55 -20.61 0.74 -6.19
CA VAL A 55 -19.33 1.28 -6.68
C VAL A 55 -18.30 1.47 -5.57
N ILE A 56 -18.72 1.82 -4.36
CA ILE A 56 -17.82 1.95 -3.21
C ILE A 56 -17.38 0.58 -2.71
N ILE A 57 -18.31 -0.38 -2.66
CA ILE A 57 -17.99 -1.77 -2.29
C ILE A 57 -17.00 -2.37 -3.30
N ASP A 58 -17.17 -2.10 -4.59
CA ASP A 58 -16.26 -2.54 -5.65
C ASP A 58 -14.85 -1.94 -5.47
N PHE A 59 -14.75 -0.66 -5.10
CA PHE A 59 -13.45 -0.06 -4.76
C PHE A 59 -12.80 -0.73 -3.56
N ILE A 60 -13.55 -1.04 -2.51
CA ILE A 60 -13.03 -1.77 -1.34
C ILE A 60 -12.53 -3.16 -1.76
N ALA A 61 -13.29 -3.87 -2.59
CA ALA A 61 -12.96 -5.22 -3.02
C ALA A 61 -11.73 -5.28 -3.95
N THR A 62 -11.41 -4.20 -4.66
CA THR A 62 -10.40 -4.20 -5.74
C THR A 62 -9.12 -3.45 -5.41
N HIS A 63 -9.07 -2.63 -4.31
CA HIS A 63 -7.91 -1.74 -4.07
C HIS A 63 -6.59 -2.49 -3.81
N HIS A 64 -6.64 -3.74 -3.37
CA HIS A 64 -5.47 -4.63 -3.31
C HIS A 64 -5.51 -5.74 -4.37
N GLY A 65 -6.67 -5.95 -5.04
CA GLY A 65 -6.83 -7.01 -6.01
C GLY A 65 -6.52 -8.39 -5.44
N THR A 66 -5.67 -9.13 -6.13
CA THR A 66 -5.15 -10.44 -5.73
C THR A 66 -3.64 -10.40 -5.47
N THR A 67 -3.10 -9.24 -5.11
CA THR A 67 -1.66 -9.06 -4.87
C THR A 67 -1.19 -9.78 -3.60
N ILE A 68 0.12 -9.97 -3.50
CA ILE A 68 0.75 -10.59 -2.33
C ILE A 68 0.99 -9.54 -1.24
N VAL A 69 0.77 -9.89 0.03
CA VAL A 69 1.25 -9.14 1.20
C VAL A 69 2.77 -9.29 1.29
N ARG A 70 3.48 -8.57 0.40
CA ARG A 70 4.88 -8.79 0.02
C ARG A 70 5.84 -8.73 1.20
N TYR A 71 5.63 -7.83 2.14
CA TYR A 71 6.49 -7.68 3.31
C TYR A 71 6.54 -8.98 4.13
N PHE A 72 5.38 -9.53 4.47
CA PHE A 72 5.31 -10.74 5.28
C PHE A 72 5.64 -12.00 4.50
N TYR A 73 5.35 -12.05 3.21
CA TYR A 73 5.80 -13.15 2.37
C TYR A 73 7.34 -13.21 2.29
N ASN A 74 8.00 -12.07 2.09
CA ASN A 74 9.46 -12.02 2.06
C ASN A 74 10.06 -12.38 3.44
N LYS A 75 9.43 -11.97 4.54
CA LYS A 75 9.84 -12.36 5.89
C LYS A 75 9.69 -13.87 6.07
N PHE A 76 8.57 -14.46 5.66
CA PHE A 76 8.31 -15.89 5.68
C PHE A 76 9.39 -16.70 4.93
N LEU A 77 9.75 -16.28 3.72
CA LEU A 77 10.81 -16.94 2.97
C LEU A 77 12.19 -16.84 3.63
N LYS A 78 12.53 -15.70 4.24
CA LYS A 78 13.77 -15.52 4.99
C LYS A 78 13.86 -16.41 6.24
N GLU A 79 12.72 -16.76 6.82
CA GLU A 79 12.61 -17.66 7.96
C GLU A 79 12.56 -19.14 7.53
N GLY A 80 12.78 -19.45 6.26
CA GLY A 80 12.81 -20.82 5.72
C GLY A 80 11.45 -21.36 5.28
N GLY A 81 10.46 -20.49 5.11
CA GLY A 81 9.14 -20.88 4.64
C GLY A 81 9.13 -21.39 3.19
N ASP A 82 8.22 -22.33 2.90
CA ASP A 82 8.08 -22.93 1.58
C ASP A 82 7.42 -21.96 0.57
N PRO A 83 8.09 -21.62 -0.57
CA PRO A 83 7.52 -20.76 -1.60
C PRO A 83 6.19 -21.22 -2.17
N VAL A 84 5.86 -22.52 -2.09
CA VAL A 84 4.57 -23.07 -2.56
C VAL A 84 3.37 -22.44 -1.84
N LEU A 85 3.58 -21.94 -0.63
CA LEU A 85 2.55 -21.28 0.19
C LEU A 85 2.29 -19.81 -0.19
N VAL A 86 2.80 -19.33 -1.31
CA VAL A 86 2.56 -17.96 -1.79
C VAL A 86 1.08 -17.58 -1.84
N GLY A 87 0.21 -18.55 -2.14
CA GLY A 87 -1.25 -18.37 -2.16
C GLY A 87 -1.83 -17.87 -0.84
N GLU A 88 -1.27 -18.30 0.30
CA GLU A 88 -1.70 -17.90 1.63
C GLU A 88 -1.45 -16.41 1.92
N PHE A 89 -0.52 -15.81 1.20
CA PHE A 89 -0.16 -14.39 1.31
C PHE A 89 -0.89 -13.50 0.30
N ARG A 90 -1.72 -14.04 -0.59
CA ARG A 90 -2.49 -13.26 -1.56
C ARG A 90 -3.79 -12.73 -0.96
N TYR A 91 -4.14 -11.51 -1.33
CA TYR A 91 -5.48 -10.98 -1.09
C TYR A 91 -6.52 -11.80 -1.84
N THR A 92 -7.70 -11.95 -1.23
CA THR A 92 -8.86 -12.69 -1.76
C THR A 92 -9.85 -11.80 -2.51
N GLY A 93 -9.49 -10.54 -2.72
CA GLY A 93 -10.30 -9.57 -3.46
C GLY A 93 -10.40 -9.86 -4.96
N HIS A 94 -10.86 -8.89 -5.71
CA HIS A 94 -11.02 -8.97 -7.15
C HIS A 94 -10.00 -8.07 -7.86
N LYS A 95 -9.50 -8.51 -9.03
CA LYS A 95 -8.67 -7.65 -9.87
C LYS A 95 -9.49 -6.41 -10.31
N PRO A 96 -8.87 -5.23 -10.40
CA PRO A 96 -9.51 -4.04 -10.96
C PRO A 96 -10.10 -4.29 -12.35
N VAL A 97 -11.30 -3.74 -12.59
CA VAL A 97 -11.99 -3.80 -13.89
C VAL A 97 -12.18 -2.42 -14.52
N THR A 98 -11.92 -1.35 -13.77
CA THR A 98 -11.99 0.02 -14.26
C THR A 98 -10.69 0.78 -14.05
N LYS A 99 -10.44 1.81 -14.88
CA LYS A 99 -9.29 2.72 -14.72
C LYS A 99 -9.23 3.35 -13.33
N ALA A 100 -10.39 3.75 -12.79
CA ALA A 100 -10.46 4.36 -11.46
C ALA A 100 -10.03 3.39 -10.35
N GLN A 101 -10.35 2.11 -10.46
CA GLN A 101 -9.91 1.08 -9.53
C GLN A 101 -8.39 0.85 -9.61
N ILE A 102 -7.80 0.87 -10.83
CA ILE A 102 -6.34 0.82 -11.00
C ILE A 102 -5.69 2.03 -10.34
N VAL A 103 -6.20 3.24 -10.58
CA VAL A 103 -5.66 4.46 -9.97
C VAL A 103 -5.69 4.36 -8.45
N LEU A 104 -6.81 3.92 -7.86
CA LEU A 104 -6.89 3.73 -6.41
C LEU A 104 -5.88 2.70 -5.89
N MET A 105 -5.75 1.55 -6.56
CA MET A 105 -4.75 0.52 -6.21
C MET A 105 -3.33 1.08 -6.22
N LEU A 106 -2.98 1.88 -7.22
CA LEU A 106 -1.66 2.48 -7.32
C LEU A 106 -1.44 3.55 -6.25
N CYS A 107 -2.43 4.42 -5.99
CA CYS A 107 -2.35 5.44 -4.95
C CYS A 107 -2.15 4.82 -3.56
N ASP A 108 -2.93 3.81 -3.21
CA ASP A 108 -2.81 3.11 -1.92
C ASP A 108 -1.45 2.41 -1.78
N SER A 109 -1.03 1.67 -2.82
CA SER A 109 0.26 0.97 -2.80
C SER A 109 1.45 1.92 -2.70
N ILE A 110 1.41 3.06 -3.40
CA ILE A 110 2.45 4.07 -3.40
C ILE A 110 2.47 4.82 -2.06
N GLU A 111 1.31 5.18 -1.50
CA GLU A 111 1.26 5.82 -0.18
C GLU A 111 1.87 4.91 0.87
N ALA A 112 1.41 3.67 0.96
CA ALA A 112 1.88 2.71 1.96
C ALA A 112 3.40 2.46 1.88
N ALA A 113 3.94 2.31 0.66
CA ALA A 113 5.35 1.99 0.45
C ALA A 113 6.27 3.23 0.33
N SER A 114 5.74 4.45 0.18
CA SER A 114 6.55 5.67 -0.04
C SER A 114 7.55 5.95 1.07
N ARG A 115 7.25 5.52 2.30
CA ARG A 115 8.11 5.69 3.48
C ARG A 115 9.39 4.86 3.41
N THR A 116 9.46 3.88 2.52
CA THR A 116 10.66 3.06 2.30
C THR A 116 11.68 3.73 1.37
N VAL A 117 11.30 4.78 0.67
CA VAL A 117 12.19 5.54 -0.21
C VAL A 117 13.16 6.34 0.65
N LYS A 118 14.44 5.96 0.59
CA LYS A 118 15.49 6.53 1.44
C LYS A 118 16.01 7.87 0.92
N GLU A 119 16.07 8.00 -0.41
CA GLU A 119 16.59 9.19 -1.07
C GLU A 119 15.47 10.10 -1.52
N ASN A 120 15.50 11.35 -1.05
CA ASN A 120 14.53 12.38 -1.45
C ASN A 120 14.97 13.04 -2.77
N THR A 121 14.94 12.27 -3.86
CA THR A 121 15.31 12.75 -5.20
C THR A 121 14.21 12.43 -6.22
N PRO A 122 14.00 13.28 -7.26
CA PRO A 122 13.04 12.98 -8.31
C PRO A 122 13.30 11.63 -9.00
N LYS A 123 14.57 11.25 -9.14
CA LYS A 123 14.96 9.96 -9.71
C LYS A 123 14.50 8.80 -8.82
N ALA A 124 14.75 8.85 -7.52
CA ALA A 124 14.34 7.80 -6.58
C ALA A 124 12.82 7.61 -6.59
N TYR A 125 12.04 8.71 -6.63
CA TYR A 125 10.58 8.63 -6.76
C TYR A 125 10.14 8.07 -8.10
N SER A 126 10.82 8.43 -9.19
CA SER A 126 10.54 7.84 -10.50
C SER A 126 10.77 6.33 -10.50
N ASP A 127 11.94 5.88 -10.07
CA ASP A 127 12.31 4.46 -10.02
C ASP A 127 11.34 3.69 -9.10
N PHE A 128 10.94 4.29 -7.98
CA PHE A 128 9.99 3.71 -7.04
C PHE A 128 8.60 3.52 -7.67
N VAL A 129 8.01 4.55 -8.29
CA VAL A 129 6.70 4.45 -8.96
C VAL A 129 6.73 3.41 -10.07
N GLU A 130 7.79 3.40 -10.91
CA GLU A 130 7.93 2.40 -11.97
C GLU A 130 7.98 0.98 -11.38
N SER A 131 8.69 0.77 -10.28
CA SER A 131 8.80 -0.55 -9.64
C SER A 131 7.46 -1.06 -9.09
N ILE A 132 6.66 -0.17 -8.50
CA ILE A 132 5.32 -0.52 -7.99
C ILE A 132 4.39 -0.88 -9.15
N VAL A 133 4.37 -0.07 -10.20
CA VAL A 133 3.51 -0.33 -11.38
C VAL A 133 3.91 -1.62 -12.07
N ALA A 134 5.22 -1.83 -12.32
CA ALA A 134 5.72 -3.07 -12.92
C ALA A 134 5.33 -4.29 -12.08
N GLY A 135 5.49 -4.24 -10.76
CA GLY A 135 5.10 -5.35 -9.88
C GLY A 135 3.61 -5.68 -9.94
N LYS A 136 2.73 -4.66 -10.08
CA LYS A 136 1.29 -4.89 -10.25
C LYS A 136 0.96 -5.49 -11.62
N MET A 137 1.66 -5.06 -12.66
CA MET A 137 1.52 -5.64 -14.01
C MET A 137 1.99 -7.09 -14.04
N ASP A 138 3.15 -7.40 -13.46
CA ASP A 138 3.71 -8.76 -13.40
C ASP A 138 2.78 -9.72 -12.63
N GLU A 139 2.05 -9.21 -11.63
CA GLU A 139 1.02 -9.96 -10.91
C GLU A 139 -0.32 -10.01 -11.67
N GLY A 140 -0.40 -9.47 -12.89
CA GLY A 140 -1.58 -9.49 -13.75
C GLY A 140 -2.76 -8.67 -13.21
N GLN A 141 -2.50 -7.66 -12.37
CA GLN A 141 -3.58 -6.92 -11.72
C GLN A 141 -4.36 -6.02 -12.69
N PHE A 142 -3.81 -5.71 -13.86
CA PHE A 142 -4.43 -4.84 -14.86
C PHE A 142 -5.12 -5.61 -16.00
N ASP A 143 -5.07 -6.95 -15.97
CA ASP A 143 -5.53 -7.80 -17.08
C ASP A 143 -7.01 -7.62 -17.44
N ASN A 144 -7.84 -7.24 -16.45
CA ASN A 144 -9.30 -7.13 -16.61
C ASN A 144 -9.77 -5.69 -16.80
N ALA A 145 -8.86 -4.72 -16.77
CA ALA A 145 -9.22 -3.30 -16.82
C ALA A 145 -8.93 -2.68 -18.18
N ASP A 146 -9.87 -1.85 -18.66
CA ASP A 146 -9.72 -1.07 -19.89
C ASP A 146 -8.89 0.18 -19.62
N ILE A 147 -7.57 0.02 -19.48
CA ILE A 147 -6.60 1.11 -19.38
C ILE A 147 -5.56 1.01 -20.50
N THR A 148 -5.40 2.09 -21.25
CA THR A 148 -4.36 2.17 -22.28
C THR A 148 -2.98 2.44 -21.67
N ILE A 149 -1.92 2.07 -22.40
CA ILE A 149 -0.54 2.38 -22.00
C ILE A 149 -0.33 3.89 -21.83
N SER A 150 -0.95 4.70 -22.70
CA SER A 150 -0.87 6.17 -22.62
C SER A 150 -1.48 6.71 -21.33
N GLU A 151 -2.66 6.20 -20.95
CA GLU A 151 -3.32 6.59 -19.70
C GLU A 151 -2.50 6.14 -18.47
N LEU A 152 -1.97 4.91 -18.49
CA LEU A 152 -1.11 4.41 -17.42
C LEU A 152 0.16 5.27 -17.27
N ASN A 153 0.76 5.70 -18.37
CA ASN A 153 1.90 6.62 -18.35
C ASN A 153 1.51 7.98 -17.74
N THR A 154 0.34 8.51 -18.06
CA THR A 154 -0.17 9.74 -17.44
C THR A 154 -0.33 9.57 -15.91
N VAL A 155 -0.88 8.45 -15.47
CA VAL A 155 -1.01 8.13 -14.03
C VAL A 155 0.37 8.08 -13.37
N LYS A 156 1.33 7.37 -13.97
CA LYS A 156 2.70 7.28 -13.45
C LYS A 156 3.36 8.64 -13.28
N GLU A 157 3.31 9.48 -14.32
CA GLU A 157 3.92 10.81 -14.26
C GLU A 157 3.26 11.71 -13.21
N THR A 158 1.93 11.63 -13.07
CA THR A 158 1.20 12.36 -12.02
C THR A 158 1.64 11.92 -10.62
N LEU A 159 1.77 10.61 -10.39
CA LEU A 159 2.20 10.07 -9.08
C LEU A 159 3.66 10.43 -8.75
N LYS A 160 4.57 10.42 -9.75
CA LYS A 160 5.96 10.86 -9.58
C LYS A 160 6.04 12.33 -9.15
N GLN A 161 5.30 13.20 -9.84
CA GLN A 161 5.23 14.63 -9.52
C GLN A 161 4.66 14.86 -8.12
N TYR A 162 3.58 14.17 -7.76
CA TYR A 162 2.96 14.27 -6.46
C TYR A 162 3.92 13.88 -5.32
N LEU A 163 4.63 12.77 -5.46
CA LEU A 163 5.63 12.36 -4.45
C LEU A 163 6.77 13.37 -4.32
N ALA A 164 7.25 13.91 -5.44
CA ALA A 164 8.29 14.94 -5.41
C ALA A 164 7.82 16.20 -4.68
N GLN A 165 6.59 16.66 -4.91
CA GLN A 165 6.02 17.83 -4.24
C GLN A 165 5.83 17.60 -2.74
N LEU A 166 5.23 16.49 -2.32
CA LEU A 166 5.01 16.16 -0.90
C LEU A 166 6.29 16.20 -0.06
N ASN A 167 7.42 15.87 -0.67
CA ASN A 167 8.69 15.82 0.05
C ASN A 167 9.48 17.13 -0.04
N HIS A 168 9.20 18.01 -0.99
CA HIS A 168 9.72 19.38 -0.99
C HIS A 168 9.13 20.23 0.13
N GLU A 169 7.86 20.04 0.48
CA GLU A 169 7.20 20.78 1.58
C GLU A 169 7.72 20.39 2.98
N ARG A 170 8.42 19.25 3.11
CA ARG A 170 9.02 18.79 4.37
C ARG A 170 10.39 19.40 4.68
N ILE A 171 10.94 20.31 3.86
CA ILE A 171 12.13 21.06 4.19
C ILE A 171 11.75 22.08 5.27
N ALA A 172 12.06 21.75 6.52
CA ALA A 172 11.82 22.63 7.68
C ALA A 172 12.55 23.96 7.47
N TYR A 173 11.81 25.06 7.37
CA TYR A 173 12.40 26.39 7.49
C TYR A 173 13.17 26.49 8.81
N PRO A 174 14.41 26.96 8.80
CA PRO A 174 15.17 27.16 10.03
C PRO A 174 14.40 28.11 10.95
N LYS A 175 14.07 27.66 12.17
CA LYS A 175 13.46 28.54 13.18
C LYS A 175 14.42 29.67 13.44
N ASN A 176 14.04 30.89 13.08
CA ASN A 176 14.80 32.11 13.48
C ASN A 176 14.98 32.09 15.00
N LYS A 177 16.22 31.95 15.44
CA LYS A 177 16.56 32.23 16.84
C LYS A 177 16.25 33.69 17.07
N SER A 178 15.10 33.99 17.65
CA SER A 178 14.80 35.31 18.19
C SER A 178 15.85 35.61 19.26
N ASN A 179 16.70 36.58 18.98
CA ASN A 179 17.59 37.19 19.96
C ASN A 179 16.79 37.62 21.19
N LYS A 180 16.98 36.93 22.32
CA LYS A 180 16.69 37.54 23.63
C LYS A 180 17.81 38.50 23.96
N LYS A 181 17.51 39.78 23.91
CA LYS A 181 18.20 40.80 24.73
C LYS A 181 17.57 40.82 26.10
#